data_f9ca8e62bf4bbf37c1f6282c46741c90
#
_entry.id   f9ca8e62bf4bbf37c1f6282c46741c90
#
_cell.length_a   1.000
_cell.length_b   1.000
_cell.length_c   1.000
_cell.angle_alpha   90.00
_cell.angle_beta   90.00
_cell.angle_gamma   90.00
#
_symmetry.space_group_name_H-M   'P 1'
#
loop_
_entity.id
_entity.type
_entity.pdbx_description
1 polymer ?
#
loop_
_entity_poly.entity_id
_entity_poly.type
_entity_poly.pdbx_seq_one_letter_code
_entity_poly.pdbx_strand_id
1 'polypeptide(L)'
;MHRITKLFTIFLLLVTLSSCSSLSWLKFWGDDEDEIELPAVLEEITKKVTISSVWEVKVGKDKPVGRILPSISGDKVFYINPEGELFAFEKSTGRKLWERETNDQASGGIESAFRKIIYATLDGEVVILNQENGQETWRAQATSEILSSPVTNGSVVVAQGADGSVAAFDLETGEQKWIHQVSVPNLSLRGTSTPILRQGFIFTGFANGTVAMIYPESGSVRLEFPITINEAASELERIVDIDGKVVV
;
A
#
# COMPACT_ATOMS: atom_id res chain seq x y z
N MET A 1 42.03 -29.41 67.56
CA MET A 1 41.35 -29.68 66.30
C MET A 1 40.33 -28.58 65.93
N HIS A 2 39.55 -27.99 66.79
CA HIS A 2 38.50 -27.00 66.50
C HIS A 2 38.97 -25.66 65.91
N ARG A 3 40.22 -25.28 66.14
CA ARG A 3 40.80 -24.01 65.62
C ARG A 3 41.26 -24.12 64.14
N ILE A 4 41.75 -25.28 63.76
CA ILE A 4 42.21 -25.53 62.36
C ILE A 4 41.03 -25.66 61.42
N THR A 5 39.94 -26.29 61.84
CA THR A 5 38.72 -26.36 61.04
C THR A 5 38.06 -25.02 60.80
N LYS A 6 38.07 -24.12 61.81
CA LYS A 6 37.54 -22.74 61.63
C LYS A 6 38.40 -21.87 60.70
N LEU A 7 39.73 -22.04 60.74
CA LEU A 7 40.62 -21.36 59.82
C LEU A 7 40.44 -21.84 58.35
N PHE A 8 40.21 -23.14 58.19
CA PHE A 8 39.99 -23.74 56.87
C PHE A 8 38.65 -23.31 56.27
N THR A 9 37.56 -23.22 57.07
CA THR A 9 36.27 -22.69 56.63
C THR A 9 36.30 -21.21 56.29
N ILE A 10 37.05 -20.39 57.03
CA ILE A 10 37.20 -18.95 56.72
C ILE A 10 38.04 -18.78 55.43
N PHE A 11 39.07 -19.59 55.22
CA PHE A 11 39.88 -19.55 54.02
C PHE A 11 39.07 -19.98 52.78
N LEU A 12 38.24 -21.01 52.91
CA LEU A 12 37.34 -21.48 51.82
C LEU A 12 36.28 -20.41 51.47
N LEU A 13 35.75 -19.69 52.49
CA LEU A 13 34.80 -18.61 52.28
C LEU A 13 35.43 -17.37 51.65
N LEU A 14 36.70 -17.07 51.90
CA LEU A 14 37.44 -15.96 51.24
C LEU A 14 37.81 -16.24 49.80
N VAL A 15 38.03 -17.52 49.43
CA VAL A 15 38.29 -17.94 48.05
C VAL A 15 37.06 -17.83 47.19
N THR A 16 35.84 -18.01 47.75
CA THR A 16 34.58 -17.86 47.01
C THR A 16 34.16 -16.40 46.72
N LEU A 17 34.71 -15.45 47.48
CA LEU A 17 34.39 -14.00 47.31
C LEU A 17 35.28 -13.27 46.28
N SER A 18 36.38 -13.91 45.84
CA SER A 18 37.27 -13.32 44.83
C SER A 18 37.01 -13.78 43.39
N SER A 19 35.94 -14.52 43.13
CA SER A 19 35.61 -15.11 41.82
C SER A 19 34.73 -14.22 40.92
N CYS A 20 34.74 -12.90 41.09
CA CYS A 20 33.90 -12.03 40.26
C CYS A 20 34.60 -11.31 39.10
N SER A 21 35.80 -11.68 38.72
CA SER A 21 36.47 -10.92 37.64
C SER A 21 37.27 -11.67 36.57
N SER A 22 37.14 -13.00 36.46
CA SER A 22 37.93 -13.72 35.43
C SER A 22 37.23 -14.88 34.77
N LEU A 23 35.92 -14.80 34.57
CA LEU A 23 35.16 -15.81 33.78
C LEU A 23 34.92 -15.35 32.33
N SER A 24 35.77 -14.51 31.78
CA SER A 24 35.70 -14.06 30.39
C SER A 24 36.04 -15.14 29.34
N TRP A 25 36.57 -16.32 29.79
CA TRP A 25 36.83 -17.43 28.88
C TRP A 25 35.63 -18.39 28.72
N LEU A 26 34.57 -18.24 29.54
CA LEU A 26 33.34 -19.02 29.45
C LEU A 26 32.25 -18.37 28.56
N LYS A 27 32.62 -17.42 27.71
CA LYS A 27 31.76 -16.98 26.59
C LYS A 27 31.69 -18.10 25.54
N PHE A 28 31.01 -19.20 25.88
CA PHE A 28 30.68 -20.29 24.95
C PHE A 28 29.34 -20.07 24.24
N TRP A 29 28.66 -18.97 24.55
CA TRP A 29 27.49 -18.53 23.80
C TRP A 29 27.91 -17.24 23.13
N GLY A 30 28.02 -17.31 21.81
CA GLY A 30 28.27 -16.13 21.01
C GLY A 30 27.21 -15.12 21.31
N ASP A 31 27.60 -13.98 21.86
CA ASP A 31 26.89 -12.76 21.60
C ASP A 31 27.21 -12.48 20.11
N ASP A 32 26.37 -13.03 19.22
CA ASP A 32 26.10 -12.36 17.97
C ASP A 32 25.43 -11.05 18.43
N GLU A 33 26.23 -10.06 18.81
CA GLU A 33 25.79 -8.69 18.74
C GLU A 33 25.47 -8.53 17.25
N ASP A 34 24.19 -8.71 16.90
CA ASP A 34 23.65 -8.21 15.65
C ASP A 34 24.14 -6.77 15.60
N GLU A 35 25.17 -6.51 14.77
CA GLU A 35 25.57 -5.15 14.47
C GLU A 35 24.31 -4.50 13.93
N ILE A 36 23.61 -3.76 14.80
CA ILE A 36 22.51 -2.91 14.36
C ILE A 36 23.18 -1.96 13.36
N GLU A 37 23.04 -2.28 12.07
CA GLU A 37 23.46 -1.39 11.01
C GLU A 37 22.75 -0.05 11.27
N LEU A 38 23.49 0.90 11.78
CA LEU A 38 22.99 2.26 11.98
C LEU A 38 22.57 2.78 10.59
N PRO A 39 21.43 3.47 10.51
CA PRO A 39 21.02 4.09 9.26
C PRO A 39 22.16 4.90 8.66
N ALA A 40 22.36 4.78 7.36
CA ALA A 40 23.39 5.54 6.66
C ALA A 40 23.24 7.04 6.98
N VAL A 41 24.36 7.70 7.23
CA VAL A 41 24.37 9.15 7.45
C VAL A 41 23.86 9.81 6.16
N LEU A 42 22.83 10.65 6.29
CA LEU A 42 22.32 11.43 5.18
C LEU A 42 23.39 12.41 4.69
N GLU A 43 23.77 12.26 3.42
CA GLU A 43 24.66 13.23 2.77
C GLU A 43 23.90 14.52 2.47
N GLU A 44 24.59 15.66 2.53
CA GLU A 44 24.01 16.94 2.14
C GLU A 44 23.63 16.92 0.66
N ILE A 45 22.33 17.10 0.37
CA ILE A 45 21.81 17.14 -0.99
C ILE A 45 21.98 18.56 -1.54
N THR A 46 22.80 18.72 -2.57
CA THR A 46 22.89 19.97 -3.30
C THR A 46 21.56 20.23 -4.03
N LYS A 47 20.83 21.26 -3.63
CA LYS A 47 19.54 21.64 -4.23
C LYS A 47 19.73 22.02 -5.69
N LYS A 48 19.29 21.17 -6.61
CA LYS A 48 19.40 21.37 -8.07
C LYS A 48 18.17 22.05 -8.67
N VAL A 49 17.01 21.95 -8.01
CA VAL A 49 15.73 22.45 -8.51
C VAL A 49 15.02 23.19 -7.39
N THR A 50 14.42 24.31 -7.71
CA THR A 50 13.53 25.06 -6.81
C THR A 50 12.09 24.78 -7.24
N ILE A 51 11.31 24.18 -6.35
CA ILE A 51 9.86 23.95 -6.55
C ILE A 51 9.13 25.07 -5.80
N SER A 52 8.22 25.74 -6.49
CA SER A 52 7.32 26.73 -5.90
C SER A 52 5.87 26.28 -6.06
N SER A 53 5.05 26.53 -5.04
CA SER A 53 3.59 26.31 -5.13
C SER A 53 3.00 27.38 -6.04
N VAL A 54 2.15 26.96 -6.99
CA VAL A 54 1.38 27.87 -7.87
C VAL A 54 0.08 28.27 -7.20
N TRP A 55 -0.58 27.32 -6.57
CA TRP A 55 -1.78 27.53 -5.77
C TRP A 55 -1.92 26.43 -4.72
N GLU A 56 -2.71 26.66 -3.71
CA GLU A 56 -3.04 25.73 -2.65
C GLU A 56 -4.51 25.86 -2.30
N VAL A 57 -5.19 24.73 -2.14
CA VAL A 57 -6.59 24.67 -1.72
C VAL A 57 -6.72 23.67 -0.58
N LYS A 58 -7.36 24.10 0.50
CA LYS A 58 -7.69 23.23 1.61
C LYS A 58 -9.01 22.52 1.33
N VAL A 59 -9.01 21.19 1.28
CA VAL A 59 -10.18 20.34 1.07
C VAL A 59 -10.36 19.38 2.25
N GLY A 60 -11.57 19.31 2.78
CA GLY A 60 -11.89 18.45 3.92
C GLY A 60 -11.36 18.96 5.27
N LYS A 61 -11.71 18.24 6.33
CA LYS A 61 -11.39 18.58 7.72
C LYS A 61 -10.26 17.73 8.29
N ASP A 62 -10.14 16.50 7.84
CA ASP A 62 -9.24 15.49 8.39
C ASP A 62 -8.08 15.14 7.46
N LYS A 63 -7.06 14.54 8.06
CA LYS A 63 -5.95 13.99 7.27
C LYS A 63 -6.45 12.74 6.54
N PRO A 64 -6.19 12.61 5.24
CA PRO A 64 -6.59 11.42 4.51
C PRO A 64 -5.97 10.16 5.15
N VAL A 65 -6.80 9.15 5.38
CA VAL A 65 -6.35 7.82 5.77
C VAL A 65 -6.09 7.06 4.48
N GLY A 66 -4.83 6.71 4.22
CA GLY A 66 -4.45 6.01 3.00
C GLY A 66 -3.86 6.94 1.91
N ARG A 67 -3.79 6.42 0.69
CA ARG A 67 -3.18 7.08 -0.48
C ARG A 67 -4.22 7.64 -1.42
N ILE A 68 -5.09 8.51 -0.93
CA ILE A 68 -6.01 9.21 -1.81
C ILE A 68 -5.25 10.32 -2.53
N LEU A 69 -4.98 10.10 -3.82
CA LEU A 69 -4.26 11.04 -4.68
C LEU A 69 -5.22 11.74 -5.63
N PRO A 70 -4.96 13.03 -5.94
CA PRO A 70 -5.70 13.72 -6.98
C PRO A 70 -5.38 13.14 -8.37
N SER A 71 -6.31 13.26 -9.30
CA SER A 71 -6.12 12.94 -10.71
C SER A 71 -6.18 14.20 -11.58
N ILE A 72 -5.36 14.22 -12.63
CA ILE A 72 -5.30 15.34 -13.58
C ILE A 72 -5.77 14.87 -14.95
N SER A 73 -6.74 15.56 -15.50
CA SER A 73 -7.23 15.32 -16.86
C SER A 73 -7.39 16.67 -17.61
N GLY A 74 -6.56 16.87 -18.62
CA GLY A 74 -6.53 18.12 -19.36
C GLY A 74 -6.17 19.32 -18.49
N ASP A 75 -7.09 20.27 -18.40
CA ASP A 75 -6.99 21.50 -17.62
C ASP A 75 -7.64 21.42 -16.23
N LYS A 76 -8.06 20.24 -15.81
CA LYS A 76 -8.76 20.01 -14.55
C LYS A 76 -7.97 19.10 -13.59
N VAL A 77 -8.13 19.36 -12.30
CA VAL A 77 -7.66 18.51 -11.20
C VAL A 77 -8.89 18.03 -10.43
N PHE A 78 -8.96 16.74 -10.21
CA PHE A 78 -10.03 16.09 -9.45
C PHE A 78 -9.48 15.50 -8.17
N TYR A 79 -10.24 15.62 -7.10
CA TYR A 79 -9.90 15.08 -5.80
C TYR A 79 -11.15 14.64 -5.08
N ILE A 80 -11.11 13.50 -4.42
CA ILE A 80 -12.14 13.02 -3.49
C ILE A 80 -11.49 12.87 -2.12
N ASN A 81 -12.17 13.32 -1.06
CA ASN A 81 -11.71 13.07 0.29
C ASN A 81 -12.32 11.76 0.85
N PRO A 82 -11.85 11.26 2.01
CA PRO A 82 -12.38 10.03 2.60
C PRO A 82 -13.87 10.08 2.94
N GLU A 83 -14.40 11.28 3.17
CA GLU A 83 -15.80 11.51 3.50
C GLU A 83 -16.71 11.53 2.26
N GLY A 84 -16.15 11.40 1.06
CA GLY A 84 -16.89 11.38 -0.20
C GLY A 84 -17.19 12.76 -0.78
N GLU A 85 -16.56 13.82 -0.27
CA GLU A 85 -16.64 15.12 -0.94
C GLU A 85 -15.70 15.14 -2.16
N LEU A 86 -16.28 15.29 -3.32
CA LEU A 86 -15.58 15.27 -4.60
C LEU A 86 -15.49 16.69 -5.17
N PHE A 87 -14.31 17.07 -5.60
CA PHE A 87 -13.97 18.40 -6.10
C PHE A 87 -13.37 18.35 -7.49
N ALA A 88 -13.70 19.37 -8.32
CA ALA A 88 -13.01 19.67 -9.54
C ALA A 88 -12.46 21.10 -9.49
N PHE A 89 -11.18 21.24 -9.84
CA PHE A 89 -10.47 22.51 -9.87
C PHE A 89 -9.87 22.77 -11.24
N GLU A 90 -9.79 24.03 -11.61
CA GLU A 90 -8.99 24.48 -12.75
C GLU A 90 -7.49 24.33 -12.42
N LYS A 91 -6.77 23.58 -13.23
CA LYS A 91 -5.37 23.22 -12.98
C LYS A 91 -4.43 24.41 -12.87
N SER A 92 -4.68 25.47 -13.65
CA SER A 92 -3.81 26.65 -13.71
C SER A 92 -3.96 27.58 -12.51
N THR A 93 -5.15 27.66 -11.92
CA THR A 93 -5.50 28.66 -10.90
C THR A 93 -5.93 28.10 -9.57
N GLY A 94 -6.29 26.81 -9.50
CA GLY A 94 -6.92 26.20 -8.33
C GLY A 94 -8.36 26.65 -8.09
N ARG A 95 -8.98 27.37 -9.04
CA ARG A 95 -10.37 27.79 -8.94
C ARG A 95 -11.29 26.57 -8.96
N LYS A 96 -12.16 26.46 -7.93
CA LYS A 96 -13.16 25.40 -7.87
C LYS A 96 -14.16 25.53 -9.00
N LEU A 97 -14.30 24.48 -9.81
CA LEU A 97 -15.24 24.38 -10.92
C LEU A 97 -16.59 23.86 -10.46
N TRP A 98 -16.55 22.77 -9.68
CA TRP A 98 -17.72 22.17 -9.06
C TRP A 98 -17.33 21.31 -7.85
N GLU A 99 -18.31 20.96 -7.06
CA GLU A 99 -18.21 20.11 -5.86
C GLU A 99 -19.44 19.20 -5.79
N ARG A 100 -19.25 17.98 -5.31
CA ARG A 100 -20.29 16.98 -5.09
C ARG A 100 -20.06 16.24 -3.78
N GLU A 101 -21.14 15.99 -3.07
CA GLU A 101 -21.18 15.13 -1.90
C GLU A 101 -21.75 13.78 -2.35
N THR A 102 -20.98 12.70 -2.19
CA THR A 102 -21.36 11.35 -2.65
C THR A 102 -21.93 10.50 -1.53
N ASN A 103 -21.63 10.84 -0.26
CA ASN A 103 -21.90 10.06 0.94
C ASN A 103 -21.17 8.69 0.97
N ASP A 104 -20.20 8.47 0.09
CA ASP A 104 -19.39 7.27 0.02
C ASP A 104 -18.15 7.40 0.90
N GLN A 105 -17.67 6.30 1.45
CA GLN A 105 -16.33 6.23 2.05
C GLN A 105 -15.32 5.90 0.98
N ALA A 106 -14.73 6.91 0.35
CA ALA A 106 -13.71 6.73 -0.67
C ALA A 106 -12.44 6.13 -0.05
N SER A 107 -11.90 5.10 -0.67
CA SER A 107 -10.79 4.31 -0.12
C SER A 107 -9.53 4.34 -0.96
N GLY A 108 -9.67 4.25 -2.26
CA GLY A 108 -8.59 4.40 -3.22
C GLY A 108 -8.52 5.83 -3.75
N GLY A 109 -7.50 6.15 -4.53
CA GLY A 109 -7.45 7.42 -5.25
C GLY A 109 -8.50 7.47 -6.37
N ILE A 110 -8.54 8.62 -7.02
CA ILE A 110 -9.42 8.88 -8.13
C ILE A 110 -8.66 8.72 -9.45
N GLU A 111 -9.27 8.10 -10.44
CA GLU A 111 -8.81 8.10 -11.83
C GLU A 111 -9.70 9.03 -12.65
N SER A 112 -9.13 9.83 -13.52
CA SER A 112 -9.87 10.71 -14.40
C SER A 112 -9.38 10.56 -15.84
N ALA A 113 -10.16 9.84 -16.64
CA ALA A 113 -9.86 9.54 -18.03
C ALA A 113 -11.14 9.39 -18.85
N PHE A 114 -11.04 9.52 -20.17
CA PHE A 114 -12.16 9.29 -21.12
C PHE A 114 -13.45 10.05 -20.75
N ARG A 115 -13.34 11.27 -20.21
CA ARG A 115 -14.44 12.12 -19.71
C ARG A 115 -15.23 11.52 -18.55
N LYS A 116 -14.66 10.55 -17.87
CA LYS A 116 -15.19 9.89 -16.67
C LYS A 116 -14.30 10.20 -15.47
N ILE A 117 -14.88 10.15 -14.31
CA ILE A 117 -14.21 10.09 -13.02
C ILE A 117 -14.52 8.73 -12.43
N ILE A 118 -13.51 8.05 -11.94
CA ILE A 118 -13.59 6.70 -11.42
C ILE A 118 -12.99 6.70 -10.01
N TYR A 119 -13.72 6.20 -9.04
CA TYR A 119 -13.18 5.96 -7.70
C TYR A 119 -13.74 4.66 -7.12
N ALA A 120 -13.20 4.24 -6.00
CA ALA A 120 -13.64 3.06 -5.29
C ALA A 120 -13.94 3.37 -3.82
N THR A 121 -14.72 2.51 -3.20
CA THR A 121 -15.19 2.67 -1.81
C THR A 121 -14.70 1.54 -0.91
N LEU A 122 -14.71 1.78 0.41
CA LEU A 122 -14.47 0.76 1.42
C LEU A 122 -15.52 -0.36 1.39
N ASP A 123 -16.73 -0.07 0.90
CA ASP A 123 -17.78 -1.07 0.72
C ASP A 123 -17.58 -1.94 -0.53
N GLY A 124 -16.47 -1.72 -1.26
CA GLY A 124 -16.11 -2.50 -2.44
C GLY A 124 -16.85 -2.08 -3.69
N GLU A 125 -17.34 -0.87 -3.78
CA GLU A 125 -18.00 -0.37 -4.98
C GLU A 125 -17.00 0.35 -5.89
N VAL A 126 -17.18 0.17 -7.20
CA VAL A 126 -16.56 0.98 -8.25
C VAL A 126 -17.62 1.96 -8.74
N VAL A 127 -17.32 3.24 -8.67
CA VAL A 127 -18.26 4.32 -9.01
C VAL A 127 -17.74 5.14 -10.17
N ILE A 128 -18.58 5.36 -11.17
CA ILE A 128 -18.27 6.17 -12.34
C ILE A 128 -19.14 7.41 -12.39
N LEU A 129 -18.50 8.54 -12.56
CA LEU A 129 -19.18 9.83 -12.70
C LEU A 129 -18.82 10.52 -14.01
N ASN A 130 -19.69 11.39 -14.46
CA ASN A 130 -19.41 12.30 -15.54
C ASN A 130 -18.39 13.37 -15.11
N GLN A 131 -17.32 13.55 -15.85
CA GLN A 131 -16.23 14.46 -15.54
C GLN A 131 -16.64 15.94 -15.51
N GLU A 132 -17.66 16.33 -16.28
CA GLU A 132 -18.02 17.75 -16.43
C GLU A 132 -18.87 18.25 -15.26
N ASN A 133 -19.69 17.38 -14.67
CA ASN A 133 -20.67 17.80 -13.67
C ASN A 133 -20.67 16.94 -12.39
N GLY A 134 -19.87 15.87 -12.33
CA GLY A 134 -19.80 14.96 -11.18
C GLY A 134 -21.07 14.13 -10.95
N GLN A 135 -21.95 14.02 -11.94
CA GLN A 135 -23.13 13.17 -11.82
C GLN A 135 -22.75 11.70 -11.99
N GLU A 136 -23.29 10.85 -11.12
CA GLU A 136 -23.09 9.39 -11.20
C GLU A 136 -23.69 8.84 -12.49
N THR A 137 -22.90 8.03 -13.18
CA THR A 137 -23.33 7.32 -14.38
C THR A 137 -23.76 5.90 -14.03
N TRP A 138 -22.94 5.21 -13.25
CA TRP A 138 -23.25 3.89 -12.72
C TRP A 138 -22.31 3.56 -11.53
N ARG A 139 -22.71 2.55 -10.76
CA ARG A 139 -21.86 1.89 -9.77
C ARG A 139 -21.99 0.39 -9.88
N ALA A 140 -20.94 -0.33 -9.53
CA ALA A 140 -20.87 -1.78 -9.56
C ALA A 140 -20.19 -2.31 -8.30
N GLN A 141 -20.65 -3.45 -7.81
CA GLN A 141 -20.13 -4.10 -6.62
C GLN A 141 -18.99 -5.07 -7.00
N ALA A 142 -17.83 -4.93 -6.36
CA ALA A 142 -16.77 -5.92 -6.35
C ALA A 142 -16.94 -6.90 -5.18
N THR A 143 -16.04 -7.87 -5.05
CA THR A 143 -16.15 -8.94 -4.04
C THR A 143 -15.75 -8.51 -2.64
N SER A 144 -14.93 -7.48 -2.51
CA SER A 144 -14.43 -6.97 -1.23
C SER A 144 -14.10 -5.48 -1.30
N GLU A 145 -13.68 -4.91 -0.18
CA GLU A 145 -13.17 -3.54 -0.13
C GLU A 145 -12.06 -3.31 -1.17
N ILE A 146 -12.06 -2.13 -1.78
CA ILE A 146 -11.06 -1.73 -2.76
C ILE A 146 -10.20 -0.63 -2.11
N LEU A 147 -8.90 -0.87 -1.95
CA LEU A 147 -8.00 0.04 -1.22
C LEU A 147 -7.05 0.82 -2.14
N SER A 148 -7.12 0.58 -3.44
CA SER A 148 -6.31 1.25 -4.46
C SER A 148 -7.18 1.91 -5.54
N SER A 149 -6.59 2.86 -6.27
CA SER A 149 -7.31 3.50 -7.37
C SER A 149 -7.62 2.50 -8.48
N PRO A 150 -8.86 2.44 -8.97
CA PRO A 150 -9.17 1.74 -10.21
C PRO A 150 -8.42 2.37 -11.39
N VAL A 151 -8.23 1.62 -12.47
CA VAL A 151 -7.60 2.09 -13.71
C VAL A 151 -8.46 1.75 -14.92
N THR A 152 -8.33 2.52 -16.01
CA THR A 152 -9.09 2.27 -17.23
C THR A 152 -8.26 2.45 -18.49
N ASN A 153 -8.56 1.65 -19.52
CA ASN A 153 -8.02 1.81 -20.88
C ASN A 153 -9.03 2.46 -21.85
N GLY A 154 -10.20 2.88 -21.37
CA GLY A 154 -11.26 3.44 -22.17
C GLY A 154 -12.32 2.43 -22.62
N SER A 155 -12.11 1.13 -22.41
CA SER A 155 -13.06 0.05 -22.67
C SER A 155 -13.52 -0.59 -21.36
N VAL A 156 -12.59 -0.91 -20.49
CA VAL A 156 -12.86 -1.50 -19.18
C VAL A 156 -12.30 -0.66 -18.04
N VAL A 157 -12.93 -0.78 -16.89
CA VAL A 157 -12.42 -0.30 -15.60
C VAL A 157 -11.98 -1.51 -14.81
N VAL A 158 -10.77 -1.46 -14.27
CA VAL A 158 -10.18 -2.55 -13.50
C VAL A 158 -9.96 -2.09 -12.06
N ALA A 159 -10.45 -2.88 -11.12
CA ALA A 159 -10.29 -2.67 -9.69
C ALA A 159 -9.75 -3.92 -9.02
N GLN A 160 -8.94 -3.72 -7.96
CA GLN A 160 -8.37 -4.80 -7.16
C GLN A 160 -9.00 -4.78 -5.76
N GLY A 161 -9.60 -5.90 -5.38
CA GLY A 161 -10.13 -6.13 -4.04
C GLY A 161 -9.06 -6.59 -3.06
N ALA A 162 -9.29 -6.32 -1.77
CA ALA A 162 -8.41 -6.75 -0.69
C ALA A 162 -8.38 -8.28 -0.49
N ASP A 163 -9.38 -8.99 -1.04
CA ASP A 163 -9.47 -10.45 -1.04
C ASP A 163 -8.60 -11.13 -2.10
N GLY A 164 -7.80 -10.37 -2.85
CA GLY A 164 -6.97 -10.85 -3.96
C GLY A 164 -7.70 -10.98 -5.29
N SER A 165 -8.92 -10.45 -5.38
CA SER A 165 -9.64 -10.35 -6.64
C SER A 165 -9.14 -9.18 -7.48
N VAL A 166 -9.15 -9.36 -8.81
CA VAL A 166 -9.05 -8.29 -9.80
C VAL A 166 -10.25 -8.41 -10.70
N ALA A 167 -11.11 -7.41 -10.71
CA ALA A 167 -12.33 -7.40 -11.50
C ALA A 167 -12.29 -6.33 -12.56
N ALA A 168 -12.85 -6.61 -13.73
CA ALA A 168 -13.06 -5.62 -14.77
C ALA A 168 -14.55 -5.44 -15.08
N PHE A 169 -14.90 -4.18 -15.25
CA PHE A 169 -16.25 -3.73 -15.57
C PHE A 169 -16.22 -2.97 -16.90
N ASP A 170 -17.25 -3.09 -17.70
CA ASP A 170 -17.43 -2.28 -18.89
C ASP A 170 -17.48 -0.79 -18.50
N LEU A 171 -16.70 0.06 -19.16
CA LEU A 171 -16.61 1.48 -18.81
C LEU A 171 -17.93 2.23 -18.98
N GLU A 172 -18.76 1.84 -19.94
CA GLU A 172 -19.99 2.55 -20.25
C GLU A 172 -21.19 2.01 -19.48
N THR A 173 -21.24 0.69 -19.23
CA THR A 173 -22.42 0.04 -18.65
C THR A 173 -22.26 -0.39 -17.20
N GLY A 174 -21.03 -0.55 -16.69
CA GLY A 174 -20.75 -1.11 -15.37
C GLY A 174 -20.94 -2.63 -15.29
N GLU A 175 -21.23 -3.31 -16.41
CA GLU A 175 -21.33 -4.76 -16.43
C GLU A 175 -19.98 -5.41 -16.14
N GLN A 176 -19.93 -6.36 -15.20
CA GLN A 176 -18.72 -7.13 -14.93
C GLN A 176 -18.37 -8.01 -16.11
N LYS A 177 -17.19 -7.80 -16.71
CA LYS A 177 -16.67 -8.58 -17.84
C LYS A 177 -15.97 -9.84 -17.39
N TRP A 178 -15.12 -9.71 -16.37
CA TRP A 178 -14.36 -10.82 -15.83
C TRP A 178 -13.91 -10.55 -14.40
N ILE A 179 -13.53 -11.61 -13.72
CA ILE A 179 -12.84 -11.57 -12.42
C ILE A 179 -11.70 -12.58 -12.44
N HIS A 180 -10.56 -12.18 -11.94
CA HIS A 180 -9.41 -13.03 -11.66
C HIS A 180 -9.21 -13.07 -10.15
N GLN A 181 -8.99 -14.27 -9.58
CA GLN A 181 -8.86 -14.48 -8.15
C GLN A 181 -7.52 -15.12 -7.82
N VAL A 182 -6.78 -14.51 -6.90
CA VAL A 182 -5.55 -15.06 -6.34
C VAL A 182 -5.80 -15.41 -4.87
N SER A 183 -5.24 -16.52 -4.42
CA SER A 183 -5.30 -16.88 -3.00
C SER A 183 -4.41 -15.96 -2.19
N VAL A 184 -4.97 -15.28 -1.21
CA VAL A 184 -4.24 -14.42 -0.28
C VAL A 184 -3.95 -15.15 1.03
N PRO A 185 -2.84 -14.86 1.73
CA PRO A 185 -2.56 -15.39 3.05
C PRO A 185 -3.63 -14.99 4.06
N ASN A 186 -3.82 -15.82 5.11
CA ASN A 186 -4.74 -15.48 6.20
C ASN A 186 -4.29 -14.26 7.01
N LEU A 187 -3.00 -13.96 6.99
CA LEU A 187 -2.41 -12.78 7.58
C LEU A 187 -1.72 -11.96 6.48
N SER A 188 -2.23 -10.77 6.24
CA SER A 188 -1.70 -9.80 5.29
C SER A 188 -1.75 -8.40 5.89
N LEU A 189 -0.97 -7.48 5.35
CA LEU A 189 -1.09 -6.07 5.68
C LEU A 189 -2.35 -5.51 5.01
N ARG A 190 -2.98 -4.52 5.65
CA ARG A 190 -4.13 -3.85 5.03
C ARG A 190 -3.64 -2.88 3.97
N GLY A 191 -3.67 -3.32 2.74
CA GLY A 191 -3.27 -2.56 1.56
C GLY A 191 -3.45 -3.40 0.31
N THR A 192 -3.47 -2.77 -0.83
CA THR A 192 -3.45 -3.44 -2.14
C THR A 192 -2.54 -2.67 -3.08
N SER A 193 -1.86 -3.40 -3.96
CA SER A 193 -1.15 -2.80 -5.08
C SER A 193 -2.13 -1.98 -5.93
N THR A 194 -1.68 -0.83 -6.40
CA THR A 194 -2.45 -0.09 -7.40
C THR A 194 -2.20 -0.72 -8.77
N PRO A 195 -3.21 -1.29 -9.44
CA PRO A 195 -3.07 -1.77 -10.80
C PRO A 195 -2.59 -0.66 -11.72
N ILE A 196 -1.77 -1.00 -12.70
CA ILE A 196 -1.36 -0.06 -13.74
C ILE A 196 -1.63 -0.65 -15.12
N LEU A 197 -2.00 0.21 -16.06
CA LEU A 197 -2.17 -0.13 -17.47
C LEU A 197 -0.97 0.36 -18.26
N ARG A 198 -0.22 -0.56 -18.84
CA ARG A 198 0.96 -0.28 -19.66
C ARG A 198 1.06 -1.27 -20.82
N GLN A 199 1.39 -0.77 -22.02
CA GLN A 199 1.62 -1.59 -23.23
C GLN A 199 0.51 -2.60 -23.51
N GLY A 200 -0.75 -2.26 -23.18
CA GLY A 200 -1.91 -3.15 -23.40
C GLY A 200 -2.13 -4.23 -22.34
N PHE A 201 -1.43 -4.16 -21.21
CA PHE A 201 -1.56 -5.08 -20.08
C PHE A 201 -1.86 -4.34 -18.77
N ILE A 202 -2.53 -5.05 -17.88
CA ILE A 202 -2.65 -4.71 -16.47
C ILE A 202 -1.48 -5.36 -15.74
N PHE A 203 -0.77 -4.59 -14.93
CA PHE A 203 0.20 -5.11 -13.96
C PHE A 203 -0.32 -4.84 -12.57
N THR A 204 -0.34 -5.87 -11.73
CA THR A 204 -0.80 -5.75 -10.36
C THR A 204 -0.07 -6.73 -9.44
N GLY A 205 0.19 -6.31 -8.21
CA GLY A 205 0.82 -7.13 -7.17
C GLY A 205 -0.23 -7.64 -6.18
N PHE A 206 0.08 -8.74 -5.52
CA PHE A 206 -0.82 -9.40 -4.57
C PHE A 206 -0.15 -9.63 -3.22
N ALA A 207 -0.98 -9.83 -2.19
CA ALA A 207 -0.55 -10.11 -0.83
C ALA A 207 0.19 -11.46 -0.66
N ASN A 208 0.14 -12.33 -1.66
CA ASN A 208 0.92 -13.57 -1.68
C ASN A 208 2.34 -13.38 -2.26
N GLY A 209 2.77 -12.14 -2.54
CA GLY A 209 4.10 -11.83 -3.08
C GLY A 209 4.24 -12.07 -4.57
N THR A 210 3.14 -12.28 -5.32
CA THR A 210 3.18 -12.42 -6.77
C THR A 210 2.80 -11.13 -7.50
N VAL A 211 3.28 -10.98 -8.73
CA VAL A 211 2.85 -9.96 -9.68
C VAL A 211 2.26 -10.65 -10.90
N ALA A 212 1.09 -10.19 -11.32
CA ALA A 212 0.46 -10.66 -12.54
C ALA A 212 0.45 -9.61 -13.65
N MET A 213 0.59 -10.10 -14.88
CA MET A 213 0.36 -9.38 -16.13
C MET A 213 -0.90 -9.96 -16.78
N ILE A 214 -1.94 -9.16 -16.90
CA ILE A 214 -3.29 -9.59 -17.28
C ILE A 214 -3.74 -8.83 -18.53
N TYR A 215 -4.41 -9.51 -19.45
CA TYR A 215 -5.06 -8.85 -20.59
C TYR A 215 -6.32 -8.12 -20.13
N PRO A 216 -6.46 -6.79 -20.36
CA PRO A 216 -7.57 -5.98 -19.84
C PRO A 216 -8.95 -6.47 -20.31
N GLU A 217 -9.05 -6.91 -21.56
CA GLU A 217 -10.34 -7.26 -22.19
C GLU A 217 -10.87 -8.64 -21.78
N SER A 218 -9.96 -9.58 -21.47
CA SER A 218 -10.35 -10.98 -21.23
C SER A 218 -10.10 -11.46 -19.81
N GLY A 219 -9.29 -10.75 -19.01
CA GLY A 219 -8.83 -11.22 -17.71
C GLY A 219 -7.84 -12.38 -17.78
N SER A 220 -7.41 -12.79 -18.98
CA SER A 220 -6.46 -13.88 -19.13
C SER A 220 -5.09 -13.47 -18.63
N VAL A 221 -4.50 -14.29 -17.76
CA VAL A 221 -3.15 -14.05 -17.24
C VAL A 221 -2.13 -14.39 -18.31
N ARG A 222 -1.32 -13.41 -18.67
CA ARG A 222 -0.18 -13.58 -19.59
C ARG A 222 1.03 -14.14 -18.88
N LEU A 223 1.27 -13.64 -17.69
CA LEU A 223 2.41 -14.00 -16.85
C LEU A 223 2.06 -13.73 -15.39
N GLU A 224 2.42 -14.65 -14.52
CA GLU A 224 2.39 -14.48 -13.07
C GLU A 224 3.70 -15.02 -12.51
N PHE A 225 4.34 -14.27 -11.64
CA PHE A 225 5.62 -14.67 -11.06
C PHE A 225 5.77 -14.12 -9.65
N PRO A 226 6.42 -14.88 -8.76
CA PRO A 226 6.75 -14.41 -7.43
C PRO A 226 7.88 -13.36 -7.49
N ILE A 227 7.70 -12.26 -6.78
CA ILE A 227 8.77 -11.28 -6.53
C ILE A 227 9.60 -11.73 -5.34
N THR A 228 8.94 -12.33 -4.35
CA THR A 228 9.58 -12.82 -3.13
C THR A 228 9.31 -14.31 -2.98
N ILE A 229 10.38 -15.10 -2.83
CA ILE A 229 10.27 -16.50 -2.44
C ILE A 229 10.39 -16.52 -0.92
N ASN A 230 9.29 -16.85 -0.26
CA ASN A 230 9.27 -16.90 1.19
C ASN A 230 9.33 -18.35 1.68
N GLU A 231 10.48 -18.76 2.22
CA GLU A 231 10.71 -20.06 2.84
C GLU A 231 10.52 -20.04 4.37
N ALA A 232 9.95 -18.97 4.90
CA ALA A 232 9.81 -18.75 6.32
C ALA A 232 8.92 -19.79 7.02
N ALA A 233 9.25 -20.10 8.26
CA ALA A 233 8.57 -21.13 9.05
C ALA A 233 7.30 -20.62 9.74
N SER A 234 7.21 -19.31 10.04
CA SER A 234 6.08 -18.71 10.74
C SER A 234 5.18 -17.91 9.82
N GLU A 235 3.88 -17.81 10.15
CA GLU A 235 2.91 -16.98 9.40
C GLU A 235 3.32 -15.51 9.37
N LEU A 236 3.90 -15.00 10.45
CA LEU A 236 4.34 -13.60 10.53
C LEU A 236 5.51 -13.31 9.57
N GLU A 237 6.45 -14.23 9.46
CA GLU A 237 7.58 -14.11 8.53
C GLU A 237 7.16 -14.31 7.07
N ARG A 238 5.97 -14.84 6.83
CA ARG A 238 5.39 -15.05 5.49
C ARG A 238 4.65 -13.84 4.93
N ILE A 239 4.58 -12.73 5.67
CA ILE A 239 3.99 -11.50 5.15
C ILE A 239 4.90 -10.94 4.06
N VAL A 240 4.45 -11.03 2.82
CA VAL A 240 5.20 -10.63 1.61
C VAL A 240 4.35 -9.73 0.70
N ASP A 241 3.44 -8.99 1.30
CA ASP A 241 2.46 -8.18 0.58
C ASP A 241 3.13 -7.22 -0.40
N ILE A 242 2.64 -7.22 -1.63
CA ILE A 242 2.97 -6.20 -2.63
C ILE A 242 1.85 -5.18 -2.62
N ASP A 243 2.04 -4.07 -1.93
CA ASP A 243 1.08 -2.97 -1.79
C ASP A 243 1.50 -1.70 -2.53
N GLY A 244 2.69 -1.69 -3.08
CA GLY A 244 3.23 -0.57 -3.84
C GLY A 244 2.71 -0.52 -5.27
N LYS A 245 2.75 0.68 -5.89
CA LYS A 245 2.50 0.85 -7.32
C LYS A 245 3.65 0.25 -8.12
N VAL A 246 3.34 -0.64 -9.06
CA VAL A 246 4.33 -1.19 -9.99
C VAL A 246 4.87 -0.06 -10.87
N VAL A 247 6.19 0.00 -11.06
CA VAL A 247 6.86 0.94 -11.96
C VAL A 247 7.42 0.14 -13.14
N VAL A 248 7.00 0.50 -14.36
CA VAL A 248 7.38 -0.16 -15.62
C VAL A 248 7.96 0.85 -16.59
#